data_ef351c7eda6a62b19034d382cb317e8d
#
_entry.id   ef351c7eda6a62b19034d382cb317e8d
#
_cell.length_a   1.000
_cell.length_b   1.000
_cell.length_c   1.000
_cell.angle_alpha   90.00
_cell.angle_beta   90.00
_cell.angle_gamma   90.00
#
_symmetry.space_group_name_H-M   'P 1'
#
loop_
_entity.id
_entity.type
_entity.pdbx_description
1 polymer ?
#
loop_
_entity_poly.entity_id
_entity_poly.type
_entity_poly.pdbx_seq_one_letter_code
_entity_poly.pdbx_strand_id
1 'polypeptide(L)'
;MEELLKKIGITAKGEYTKDGAYVIDIKDYNEYGKYFSLLEKSELEEVQDTSQITLHTTNVTYASEDYQFCLQADLDEDLYKLVVTQF
;
A
#
# COMPACT_ATOMS: atom_id res chain seq x y z
N MET A 1 5.91 -11.82 -5.61
CA MET A 1 5.36 -10.69 -4.83
C MET A 1 5.48 -10.91 -3.32
N GLU A 2 5.19 -12.09 -2.83
CA GLU A 2 5.26 -12.37 -1.38
C GLU A 2 6.66 -12.17 -0.81
N GLU A 3 7.70 -12.53 -1.56
CA GLU A 3 9.08 -12.34 -1.11
C GLU A 3 9.45 -10.87 -0.97
N LEU A 4 8.98 -10.05 -1.88
CA LEU A 4 9.18 -8.59 -1.82
C LEU A 4 8.51 -8.01 -0.59
N LEU A 5 7.28 -8.42 -0.32
CA LEU A 5 6.51 -7.93 0.83
C LEU A 5 7.14 -8.39 2.16
N LYS A 6 7.69 -9.59 2.21
CA LYS A 6 8.40 -10.08 3.39
C LYS A 6 9.62 -9.23 3.74
N LYS A 7 10.33 -8.73 2.73
CA LYS A 7 11.49 -7.84 2.96
C LYS A 7 11.08 -6.54 3.64
N ILE A 8 9.85 -6.10 3.37
CA ILE A 8 9.30 -4.90 4.00
C ILE A 8 8.71 -5.23 5.38
N GLY A 9 8.34 -6.48 5.61
CA GLY A 9 7.72 -6.93 6.85
C GLY A 9 6.23 -7.23 6.73
N ILE A 10 5.72 -7.28 5.50
CA ILE A 10 4.31 -7.54 5.24
C ILE A 10 4.14 -9.03 4.96
N THR A 11 3.35 -9.70 5.79
CA THR A 11 3.11 -11.15 5.66
C THR A 11 1.71 -11.49 5.18
N ALA A 12 0.85 -10.50 4.99
CA ALA A 12 -0.51 -10.71 4.51
C ALA A 12 -0.52 -11.16 3.05
N LYS A 13 -1.53 -11.93 2.70
CA LYS A 13 -1.73 -12.40 1.33
C LYS A 13 -2.77 -11.53 0.63
N GLY A 14 -2.55 -11.28 -0.66
CA GLY A 14 -3.47 -10.56 -1.50
C GLY A 14 -3.81 -11.34 -2.75
N GLU A 15 -4.40 -10.66 -3.71
CA GLU A 15 -4.79 -11.24 -4.98
C GLU A 15 -4.33 -10.36 -6.14
N TYR A 16 -4.00 -10.99 -7.27
CA TYR A 16 -3.66 -10.26 -8.49
C TYR A 16 -4.93 -9.80 -9.20
N THR A 17 -4.91 -8.56 -9.68
CA THR A 17 -5.97 -8.04 -10.53
C THR A 17 -5.73 -8.43 -11.99
N LYS A 18 -6.70 -8.13 -12.86
CA LYS A 18 -6.56 -8.35 -14.31
C LYS A 18 -5.41 -7.56 -14.91
N ASP A 19 -5.09 -6.42 -14.32
CA ASP A 19 -4.02 -5.55 -14.79
C ASP A 19 -2.64 -5.94 -14.26
N GLY A 20 -2.57 -7.00 -13.45
CA GLY A 20 -1.32 -7.46 -12.88
C GLY A 20 -0.92 -6.80 -11.57
N ALA A 21 -1.77 -5.98 -10.99
CA ALA A 21 -1.54 -5.39 -9.68
C ALA A 21 -1.84 -6.41 -8.59
N TYR A 22 -1.11 -6.32 -7.48
CA TYR A 22 -1.32 -7.18 -6.32
C TYR A 22 -2.02 -6.37 -5.23
N VAL A 23 -3.21 -6.80 -4.82
CA VAL A 23 -4.04 -6.06 -3.88
C VAL A 23 -4.17 -6.84 -2.58
N ILE A 24 -3.86 -6.18 -1.47
CA ILE A 24 -4.03 -6.73 -0.12
C ILE A 24 -5.14 -5.95 0.57
N ASP A 25 -6.20 -6.64 0.97
CA ASP A 25 -7.27 -6.04 1.77
C ASP A 25 -6.81 -5.92 3.22
N ILE A 26 -6.94 -4.74 3.79
CA ILE A 26 -6.57 -4.43 5.17
C ILE A 26 -7.84 -4.37 6.00
N LYS A 27 -7.84 -5.04 7.15
CA LYS A 27 -9.05 -5.22 7.94
C LYS A 27 -9.53 -3.96 8.67
N ASP A 28 -8.59 -3.18 9.19
CA ASP A 28 -8.93 -2.04 10.04
C ASP A 28 -7.85 -0.96 9.98
N TYR A 29 -8.13 0.16 10.66
CA TYR A 29 -7.23 1.30 10.69
C TYR A 29 -5.89 0.98 11.39
N ASN A 30 -5.92 0.12 12.40
CA ASN A 30 -4.70 -0.27 13.09
C ASN A 30 -3.73 -1.01 12.16
N GLU A 31 -4.26 -1.92 11.36
CA GLU A 31 -3.47 -2.65 10.37
C GLU A 31 -2.96 -1.72 9.27
N TYR A 32 -3.79 -0.77 8.84
CA TYR A 32 -3.39 0.28 7.91
C TYR A 32 -2.18 1.05 8.45
N GLY A 33 -2.23 1.45 9.72
CA GLY A 33 -1.12 2.17 10.37
C GLY A 33 0.16 1.35 10.42
N LYS A 34 0.06 0.04 10.63
CA LYS A 34 1.23 -0.85 10.60
C LYS A 34 1.87 -0.89 9.23
N TYR A 35 1.08 -1.00 8.18
CA TYR A 35 1.60 -1.00 6.81
C TYR A 35 2.23 0.34 6.45
N PHE A 36 1.60 1.42 6.85
CA PHE A 36 2.16 2.76 6.67
C PHE A 36 3.55 2.87 7.32
N SER A 37 3.68 2.41 8.57
CA SER A 37 4.97 2.43 9.28
C SER A 37 6.02 1.57 8.61
N LEU A 38 5.63 0.40 8.12
CA LEU A 38 6.56 -0.50 7.42
C LEU A 38 7.08 0.12 6.12
N LEU A 39 6.20 0.76 5.37
CA LEU A 39 6.58 1.44 4.12
C LEU A 39 7.46 2.66 4.41
N GLU A 40 7.14 3.41 5.46
CA GLU A 40 7.92 4.59 5.85
C GLU A 40 9.34 4.21 6.29
N LYS A 41 9.49 3.09 7.00
CA LYS A 41 10.79 2.61 7.47
C LYS A 41 11.59 1.89 6.40
N SER A 42 10.95 1.50 5.31
CA SER A 42 11.62 0.84 4.20
C SER A 42 12.51 1.83 3.44
N GLU A 43 13.34 1.31 2.53
CA GLU A 43 14.19 2.14 1.67
C GLU A 43 13.44 2.74 0.49
N LEU A 44 12.12 2.64 0.48
CA LEU A 44 11.29 3.16 -0.60
C LEU A 44 11.17 4.68 -0.51
N GLU A 45 11.05 5.34 -1.66
CA GLU A 45 10.84 6.77 -1.74
C GLU A 45 9.35 7.08 -1.79
N GLU A 46 8.91 8.07 -1.02
CA GLU A 46 7.53 8.55 -1.08
C GLU A 46 7.33 9.35 -2.37
N VAL A 47 6.28 9.00 -3.13
CA VAL A 47 5.93 9.68 -4.37
C VAL A 47 4.86 10.71 -4.05
N GLN A 48 5.28 11.94 -3.77
CA GLN A 48 4.39 13.01 -3.31
C GLN A 48 3.37 13.45 -4.37
N ASP A 49 3.74 13.40 -5.63
CA ASP A 49 2.87 13.85 -6.72
C ASP A 49 1.60 13.01 -6.88
N THR A 50 1.63 11.75 -6.40
CA THR A 50 0.50 10.84 -6.47
C THR A 50 -0.23 10.68 -5.14
N SER A 51 0.32 11.23 -4.07
CA SER A 51 -0.30 11.16 -2.74
C SER A 51 -1.43 12.17 -2.65
N GLN A 52 -2.61 11.70 -2.27
CA GLN A 52 -3.80 12.54 -2.13
C GLN A 52 -4.41 12.33 -0.76
N ILE A 53 -4.68 13.45 -0.07
CA ILE A 53 -5.33 13.44 1.23
C ILE A 53 -6.58 14.32 1.13
N THR A 54 -7.74 13.72 1.37
CA THR A 54 -9.01 14.44 1.40
C THR A 54 -9.68 14.21 2.76
N LEU A 55 -10.87 14.80 2.98
CA LEU A 55 -11.63 14.57 4.21
C LEU A 55 -12.11 13.11 4.34
N HIS A 56 -12.21 12.39 3.23
CA HIS A 56 -12.83 11.06 3.19
C HIS A 56 -11.86 9.97 2.78
N THR A 57 -10.81 10.30 2.03
CA THR A 57 -9.87 9.32 1.50
C THR A 57 -8.43 9.78 1.69
N THR A 58 -7.54 8.81 1.87
CA THR A 58 -6.10 9.06 1.85
C THR A 58 -5.42 8.06 0.94
N ASN A 59 -4.46 8.54 0.14
CA ASN A 59 -3.61 7.70 -0.68
C ASN A 59 -2.17 8.12 -0.47
N VAL A 60 -1.33 7.18 -0.09
CA VAL A 60 0.10 7.41 0.06
C VAL A 60 0.83 6.41 -0.82
N THR A 61 1.74 6.89 -1.67
CA THR A 61 2.45 6.04 -2.60
C THR A 61 3.94 6.05 -2.29
N TYR A 62 4.52 4.85 -2.25
CA TYR A 62 5.96 4.64 -2.12
C TYR A 62 6.43 3.85 -3.34
N ALA A 63 7.64 4.12 -3.80
CA ALA A 63 8.16 3.47 -4.99
C ALA A 63 9.61 3.04 -4.84
N SER A 64 9.93 1.91 -5.47
CA SER A 64 11.30 1.50 -5.74
C SER A 64 11.55 1.55 -7.24
N GLU A 65 12.71 1.06 -7.70
CA GLU A 65 13.02 1.02 -9.13
C GLU A 65 12.04 0.14 -9.92
N ASP A 66 11.56 -0.93 -9.31
CA ASP A 66 10.77 -1.95 -10.00
C ASP A 66 9.29 -1.97 -9.60
N TYR A 67 8.94 -1.40 -8.45
CA TYR A 67 7.59 -1.54 -7.88
C TYR A 67 7.07 -0.24 -7.30
N GLN A 68 5.76 -0.11 -7.32
CA GLN A 68 5.05 0.99 -6.68
C GLN A 68 4.06 0.43 -5.68
N PHE A 69 4.06 0.99 -4.46
CA PHE A 69 3.19 0.59 -3.37
C PHE A 69 2.24 1.74 -3.06
N CYS A 70 0.95 1.54 -3.28
CA CYS A 70 -0.08 2.54 -3.00
C CYS A 70 -0.93 2.08 -1.83
N LEU A 71 -0.84 2.79 -0.71
CA LEU A 71 -1.62 2.51 0.49
C LEU A 71 -2.84 3.41 0.47
N GLN A 72 -4.02 2.81 0.38
CA GLN A 72 -5.29 3.52 0.19
C GLN A 72 -6.21 3.32 1.39
N ALA A 73 -6.89 4.37 1.78
CA ALA A 73 -7.90 4.33 2.83
C ALA A 73 -9.11 5.16 2.43
N ASP A 74 -10.30 4.57 2.58
CA ASP A 74 -11.57 5.28 2.48
C ASP A 74 -12.17 5.33 3.88
N LEU A 75 -12.13 6.50 4.49
CA LEU A 75 -12.53 6.68 5.89
C LEU A 75 -14.04 6.60 6.08
N ASP A 76 -14.82 6.94 5.07
CA ASP A 76 -16.28 6.88 5.13
C ASP A 76 -16.79 5.43 5.08
N GLU A 77 -16.18 4.64 4.22
CA GLU A 77 -16.56 3.24 4.01
C GLU A 77 -15.80 2.27 4.90
N ASP A 78 -14.82 2.79 5.66
CA ASP A 78 -13.94 2.00 6.51
C ASP A 78 -13.24 0.89 5.72
N LEU A 79 -12.81 1.24 4.50
CA LEU A 79 -12.11 0.33 3.60
C LEU A 79 -10.65 0.73 3.47
N TYR A 80 -9.77 -0.25 3.61
CA TYR A 80 -8.32 -0.04 3.54
C TYR A 80 -7.71 -1.10 2.64
N LYS A 81 -6.73 -0.69 1.83
CA LYS A 81 -6.02 -1.66 0.98
C LYS A 81 -4.63 -1.16 0.61
N LEU A 82 -3.77 -2.13 0.28
CA LEU A 82 -2.46 -1.87 -0.29
C LEU A 82 -2.44 -2.43 -1.71
N VAL A 83 -2.11 -1.59 -2.67
CA VAL A 83 -2.00 -1.98 -4.08
C VAL A 83 -0.53 -1.92 -4.48
N VAL A 84 0.01 -3.04 -4.95
CA VAL A 84 1.39 -3.14 -5.41
C VAL A 84 1.39 -3.34 -6.91
N THR A 85 2.07 -2.46 -7.61
CA THR A 85 2.17 -2.51 -9.07
C THR A 85 3.63 -2.61 -9.48
N GLN A 86 3.93 -3.48 -10.43
CA GLN A 86 5.25 -3.59 -11.03
C GLN A 86 5.37 -2.63 -12.23
N PHE A 87 6.47 -1.92 -12.29
CA PHE A 87 6.75 -1.06 -13.44
C PHE A 87 7.14 -1.87 -14.68
#